data_17c6af101b04d7857e46bfd3a7d94904
#
_entry.id   17c6af101b04d7857e46bfd3a7d94904
#
_cell.length_a   1.000
_cell.length_b   1.000
_cell.length_c   1.000
_cell.angle_alpha   90.00
_cell.angle_beta   90.00
_cell.angle_gamma   90.00
#
_symmetry.space_group_name_H-M   'P 1'
#
loop_
_entity.id
_entity.type
_entity.pdbx_description
1 polymer ?
#
loop_
_entity_poly.entity_id
_entity_poly.type
_entity_poly.pdbx_seq_one_letter_code
_entity_poly.pdbx_strand_id
1 'polypeptide(L)'
;MEDLLYAEFDFSQADPLFVEVARFVVENNRMALVSPLERKFDIGFNRSKRILEQLEAAGIVGEAVRCKPRTVLCTAEELEQKLAEWQK
;
A
#
# COMPACT_ATOMS: atom_id res chain seq x y z
N MET A 1 22.25 2.60 5.49
CA MET A 1 21.51 3.73 4.94
C MET A 1 20.16 3.35 4.44
N GLU A 2 20.09 2.30 3.64
CA GLU A 2 18.81 1.81 3.17
C GLU A 2 17.90 1.40 4.31
N ASP A 3 18.48 0.92 5.39
CA ASP A 3 17.70 0.51 6.55
C ASP A 3 16.88 1.65 7.12
N LEU A 4 17.36 2.88 6.98
CA LEU A 4 16.64 4.03 7.51
C LEU A 4 15.31 4.25 6.77
N LEU A 5 15.29 3.98 5.47
CA LEU A 5 14.07 4.15 4.69
C LEU A 5 13.01 3.12 5.10
N TYR A 6 13.42 1.89 5.34
CA TYR A 6 12.49 0.85 5.73
C TYR A 6 12.10 0.97 7.19
N ALA A 7 12.98 1.53 8.01
CA ALA A 7 12.67 1.74 9.41
C ALA A 7 11.56 2.75 9.64
N GLU A 8 11.25 3.57 8.63
CA GLU A 8 10.19 4.55 8.74
C GLU A 8 8.80 3.94 8.68
N PHE A 9 8.67 2.74 8.10
CA PHE A 9 7.39 2.09 8.05
C PHE A 9 7.22 1.17 9.26
N ASP A 10 6.17 1.44 10.02
CA ASP A 10 5.85 0.66 11.21
C ASP A 10 4.51 -0.03 10.97
N PHE A 11 4.57 -1.34 10.72
CA PHE A 11 3.37 -2.12 10.43
C PHE A 11 2.36 -2.08 11.58
N SER A 12 2.83 -1.90 12.81
CA SER A 12 1.92 -1.85 13.95
C SER A 12 1.03 -0.61 13.91
N GLN A 13 1.42 0.41 13.15
CA GLN A 13 0.65 1.63 12.97
C GLN A 13 -0.18 1.62 11.69
N ALA A 14 -0.13 0.54 10.93
CA ALA A 14 -0.84 0.46 9.66
C ALA A 14 -2.35 0.41 9.88
N ASP A 15 -3.09 0.94 8.91
CA ASP A 15 -4.55 0.87 8.93
C ASP A 15 -4.99 -0.60 8.97
N PRO A 16 -6.07 -0.92 9.68
CA PRO A 16 -6.59 -2.30 9.69
C PRO A 16 -6.85 -2.87 8.30
N LEU A 17 -7.11 -2.02 7.31
CA LEU A 17 -7.33 -2.46 5.92
C LEU A 17 -6.04 -2.54 5.11
N PHE A 18 -4.89 -2.22 5.70
CA PHE A 18 -3.63 -2.16 4.97
C PHE A 18 -3.35 -3.44 4.18
N VAL A 19 -3.49 -4.59 4.83
CA VAL A 19 -3.18 -5.88 4.19
C VAL A 19 -4.12 -6.14 3.01
N GLU A 20 -5.41 -5.92 3.21
CA GLU A 20 -6.40 -6.15 2.15
C GLU A 20 -6.19 -5.21 0.98
N VAL A 21 -5.92 -3.93 1.27
CA VAL A 21 -5.67 -2.96 0.22
C VAL A 21 -4.38 -3.29 -0.53
N ALA A 22 -3.33 -3.70 0.20
CA ALA A 22 -2.07 -4.07 -0.43
C ALA A 22 -2.28 -5.21 -1.43
N ARG A 23 -3.00 -6.25 -1.02
CA ARG A 23 -3.29 -7.36 -1.91
C ARG A 23 -4.10 -6.94 -3.12
N PHE A 24 -5.09 -6.08 -2.88
CA PHE A 24 -5.94 -5.61 -3.95
C PHE A 24 -5.15 -4.85 -5.02
N VAL A 25 -4.29 -3.90 -4.60
CA VAL A 25 -3.55 -3.10 -5.59
C VAL A 25 -2.46 -3.91 -6.29
N VAL A 26 -1.86 -4.88 -5.60
CA VAL A 26 -0.84 -5.72 -6.23
C VAL A 26 -1.47 -6.61 -7.30
N GLU A 27 -2.68 -7.11 -7.03
CA GLU A 27 -3.40 -7.94 -8.00
C GLU A 27 -4.02 -7.12 -9.13
N ASN A 28 -4.32 -5.86 -8.86
CA ASN A 28 -5.01 -4.98 -9.79
C ASN A 28 -4.22 -3.68 -9.94
N ASN A 29 -3.15 -3.73 -10.70
CA ASN A 29 -2.18 -2.62 -10.80
C ASN A 29 -2.80 -1.27 -11.06
N ARG A 30 -3.90 -1.23 -11.83
CA ARG A 30 -4.53 0.04 -12.19
C ARG A 30 -5.39 0.63 -11.09
N MET A 31 -5.54 -0.09 -9.99
CA MET A 31 -6.42 0.33 -8.90
C MET A 31 -5.69 1.03 -7.76
N ALA A 32 -4.40 1.32 -7.91
CA ALA A 32 -3.64 2.02 -6.87
C ALA A 32 -3.93 3.52 -6.90
N LEU A 33 -5.21 3.86 -6.74
CA LEU A 33 -5.75 5.21 -6.75
C LEU A 33 -6.78 5.34 -5.63
N VAL A 34 -7.04 6.59 -5.24
CA VAL A 34 -8.01 6.85 -4.15
C VAL A 34 -9.41 6.37 -4.52
N SER A 35 -9.92 6.75 -5.70
CA SER A 35 -11.30 6.43 -6.06
C SER A 35 -11.63 4.94 -6.06
N PRO A 36 -10.81 4.08 -6.68
CA PRO A 36 -11.08 2.64 -6.59
C PRO A 36 -11.11 2.12 -5.18
N LEU A 37 -10.23 2.63 -4.31
CA LEU A 37 -10.19 2.18 -2.92
C LEU A 37 -11.42 2.63 -2.16
N GLU A 38 -11.88 3.86 -2.40
CA GLU A 38 -13.10 4.33 -1.76
C GLU A 38 -14.28 3.42 -2.08
N ARG A 39 -14.39 3.02 -3.34
CA ARG A 39 -15.52 2.19 -3.79
C ARG A 39 -15.37 0.74 -3.33
N LYS A 40 -14.18 0.20 -3.44
CA LYS A 40 -13.95 -1.22 -3.11
C LYS A 40 -14.10 -1.48 -1.62
N PHE A 41 -13.60 -0.58 -0.79
CA PHE A 41 -13.55 -0.78 0.65
C PHE A 41 -14.55 0.07 1.41
N ASP A 42 -15.34 0.86 0.69
CA ASP A 42 -16.37 1.73 1.30
C ASP A 42 -15.76 2.61 2.39
N ILE A 43 -14.71 3.32 2.03
CA ILE A 43 -14.00 4.23 2.93
C ILE A 43 -13.90 5.61 2.27
N GLY A 44 -13.60 6.62 3.09
CA GLY A 44 -13.53 7.98 2.60
C GLY A 44 -12.19 8.32 1.94
N PHE A 45 -12.12 9.55 1.43
CA PHE A 45 -10.96 10.05 0.72
C PHE A 45 -9.70 10.04 1.59
N ASN A 46 -9.81 10.62 2.78
CA ASN A 46 -8.63 10.78 3.65
C ASN A 46 -8.05 9.44 4.06
N ARG A 47 -8.92 8.50 4.36
CA ARG A 47 -8.45 7.16 4.77
C ARG A 47 -7.81 6.42 3.61
N SER A 48 -8.42 6.51 2.42
CA SER A 48 -7.86 5.91 1.21
C SER A 48 -6.48 6.48 0.91
N LYS A 49 -6.36 7.80 0.99
CA LYS A 49 -5.09 8.47 0.74
C LYS A 49 -4.03 8.02 1.74
N ARG A 50 -4.41 7.96 3.03
CA ARG A 50 -3.48 7.54 4.07
C ARG A 50 -2.97 6.12 3.85
N ILE A 51 -3.86 5.22 3.44
CA ILE A 51 -3.45 3.84 3.20
C ILE A 51 -2.47 3.77 2.03
N LEU A 52 -2.73 4.53 0.96
CA LEU A 52 -1.79 4.59 -0.16
C LEU A 52 -0.44 5.14 0.26
N GLU A 53 -0.42 6.13 1.16
CA GLU A 53 0.83 6.66 1.68
C GLU A 53 1.57 5.62 2.52
N GLN A 54 0.82 4.80 3.27
CA GLN A 54 1.43 3.70 4.01
C GLN A 54 2.00 2.64 3.08
N LEU A 55 1.31 2.36 1.98
CA LEU A 55 1.83 1.42 0.99
C LEU A 55 3.10 1.94 0.34
N GLU A 56 3.18 3.25 0.14
CA GLU A 56 4.39 3.86 -0.39
C GLU A 56 5.54 3.74 0.61
N ALA A 57 5.28 4.05 1.87
CA ALA A 57 6.31 3.94 2.90
C ALA A 57 6.81 2.51 3.05
N ALA A 58 5.93 1.54 2.80
CA ALA A 58 6.28 0.12 2.90
C ALA A 58 6.97 -0.42 1.65
N GLY A 59 7.09 0.41 0.61
CA GLY A 59 7.75 -0.02 -0.62
C GLY A 59 6.89 -0.87 -1.53
N ILE A 60 5.58 -0.85 -1.33
CA ILE A 60 4.65 -1.64 -2.15
C ILE A 60 4.23 -0.88 -3.40
N VAL A 61 4.05 0.43 -3.28
CA VAL A 61 3.73 1.28 -4.44
C VAL A 61 4.66 2.47 -4.46
N GLY A 62 4.76 3.10 -5.63
CA GLY A 62 5.58 4.29 -5.81
C GLY A 62 4.83 5.55 -5.40
N GLU A 63 5.47 6.69 -5.66
CA GLU A 63 4.91 7.99 -5.32
C GLU A 63 3.69 8.32 -6.18
N ALA A 64 2.88 9.24 -5.70
CA ALA A 64 1.70 9.68 -6.42
C ALA A 64 2.08 10.35 -7.74
N VAL A 65 1.41 9.95 -8.81
CA VAL A 65 1.56 10.55 -10.13
C VAL A 65 0.21 11.11 -10.52
N ARG A 66 0.20 12.37 -10.95
CA ARG A 66 -1.04 13.06 -11.25
C ARG A 66 -1.87 12.30 -12.28
N CYS A 67 -3.12 12.04 -11.92
CA CYS A 67 -4.12 11.43 -12.80
C CYS A 67 -3.77 10.01 -13.26
N LYS A 68 -2.87 9.34 -12.56
CA LYS A 68 -2.48 7.97 -12.91
C LYS A 68 -2.38 7.10 -11.67
N PRO A 69 -2.62 5.79 -11.81
CA PRO A 69 -2.37 4.89 -10.69
C PRO A 69 -0.91 4.91 -10.30
N ARG A 70 -0.65 4.72 -9.01
CA ARG A 70 0.73 4.57 -8.54
C ARG A 70 1.31 3.29 -9.10
N THR A 71 2.61 3.30 -9.36
CA THR A 71 3.31 2.11 -9.84
C THR A 71 3.37 1.07 -8.73
N VAL A 72 2.99 -0.18 -9.04
CA VAL A 72 3.13 -1.26 -8.08
C VAL A 72 4.56 -1.79 -8.16
N LEU A 73 5.24 -1.83 -7.03
CA LEU A 73 6.67 -2.10 -6.97
C LEU A 73 7.03 -3.53 -6.59
N CYS A 74 6.05 -4.35 -6.24
CA CYS A 74 6.35 -5.72 -5.86
C CYS A 74 5.33 -6.68 -6.46
N THR A 75 5.74 -7.96 -6.54
CA THR A 75 4.84 -9.02 -7.00
C THR A 75 4.00 -9.51 -5.82
N ALA A 76 2.98 -10.34 -6.14
CA ALA A 76 2.16 -10.95 -5.10
C ALA A 76 2.99 -11.78 -4.15
N GLU A 77 3.99 -12.51 -4.69
CA GLU A 77 4.85 -13.33 -3.85
C GLU A 77 5.70 -12.47 -2.92
N GLU A 78 6.25 -11.39 -3.45
CA GLU A 78 7.05 -10.48 -2.64
C GLU A 78 6.21 -9.83 -1.56
N LEU A 79 4.97 -9.48 -1.88
CA LEU A 79 4.07 -8.91 -0.90
C LEU A 79 3.82 -9.89 0.25
N GLU A 80 3.54 -11.15 -0.07
CA GLU A 80 3.26 -12.14 0.97
C GLU A 80 4.49 -12.35 1.86
N GLN A 81 5.69 -12.27 1.29
CA GLN A 81 6.91 -12.37 2.09
C GLN A 81 7.03 -11.19 3.04
N LYS A 82 6.73 -9.98 2.57
CA LYS A 82 6.75 -8.79 3.42
C LYS A 82 5.74 -8.91 4.55
N LEU A 83 4.54 -9.35 4.23
CA LEU A 83 3.48 -9.49 5.22
C LEU A 83 3.86 -10.52 6.29
N ALA A 84 4.46 -11.63 5.87
CA ALA A 84 4.90 -12.65 6.82
C ALA A 84 5.95 -12.09 7.78
N GLU A 85 6.85 -11.26 7.28
CA GLU A 85 7.85 -10.62 8.11
C GLU A 85 7.23 -9.67 9.12
N TRP A 86 6.30 -8.84 8.65
CA TRP A 86 5.68 -7.83 9.51
C TRP A 86 4.74 -8.43 10.55
N GLN A 87 4.15 -9.58 10.26
CA GLN A 87 3.16 -10.21 11.13
C GLN A 87 3.76 -11.24 12.08
N LYS A 88 5.06 -11.33 12.12
CA LYS A 88 5.75 -12.27 13.01
C LYS A 88 5.46 -12.01 14.48
#